data_2b13d140b5f2d8193905f7d1d7817518
#
_entry.id   2b13d140b5f2d8193905f7d1d7817518
#
_cell.length_a   1.000
_cell.length_b   1.000
_cell.length_c   1.000
_cell.angle_alpha   90.00
_cell.angle_beta   90.00
_cell.angle_gamma   90.00
#
_symmetry.space_group_name_H-M   'P 1'
#
loop_
_entity.id
_entity.type
_entity.pdbx_description
1 polymer ?
#
loop_
_entity_poly.entity_id
_entity_poly.type
_entity_poly.pdbx_seq_one_letter_code
_entity_poly.pdbx_strand_id
1 'polypeptide(L)'
;MYAILDIETTGGKYNEEGITEIAIHKFDGHQVVDQFISLVNPEKEIQPFVVNLTGITNKMLVTAPKFYEVAKRIVEITEDTVLIAHNAQFDYRILRTEFRRLGFNFERKTICTVELSQKLLPEAESYSLGKLVRSLGIPVSDRHRANGDALATLKLFKLLLSKDLDKTIIKSVMKAETLGELSPRQLDIVDDLPSEVGVFYMHNKDGEIILLNKSNNIKKRVNQYFTNSGNRARRIQKETRSVTFEKTGTELIALLKENEELARNKPKYNPFNKKKLFTFGIYASLNDQGYLQLKAEKINNTIHQRITTFNSLVAAENFLHAVRDEFQLCNKVNGISQAKTNCSKYDDGTCLGACIAKENPASYNTRITELIQKYSLVEKNIAIVDKGRVLGEKSVILIKDGVFKGLGFCDLNYQINNLPILESIITPMTGNANTNHIIETYLRKRKVQKIIEIKE
;
A
#
# COMPACT_ATOMS: atom_id res chain seq x y z
N MET A 1 -2.09 -12.29 -35.96
CA MET A 1 -2.92 -13.13 -35.09
C MET A 1 -2.87 -12.58 -33.67
N TYR A 2 -3.96 -12.70 -32.93
CA TYR A 2 -4.10 -12.28 -31.53
C TYR A 2 -4.64 -13.43 -30.69
N ALA A 3 -4.21 -13.54 -29.44
CA ALA A 3 -4.77 -14.46 -28.47
C ALA A 3 -5.35 -13.65 -27.30
N ILE A 4 -6.66 -13.57 -27.24
CA ILE A 4 -7.36 -12.86 -26.17
C ILE A 4 -7.50 -13.78 -24.98
N LEU A 5 -6.95 -13.35 -23.88
CA LEU A 5 -6.76 -14.14 -22.66
C LEU A 5 -7.42 -13.49 -21.46
N ASP A 6 -7.99 -14.32 -20.59
CA ASP A 6 -8.35 -13.97 -19.22
C ASP A 6 -8.12 -15.15 -18.29
N ILE A 7 -7.74 -14.89 -17.04
CA ILE A 7 -7.37 -15.91 -16.04
C ILE A 7 -8.01 -15.59 -14.70
N GLU A 8 -8.64 -16.61 -14.10
CA GLU A 8 -9.01 -16.58 -12.69
C GLU A 8 -7.94 -17.31 -11.85
N THR A 9 -7.75 -16.88 -10.62
CA THR A 9 -6.69 -17.40 -9.75
C THR A 9 -7.20 -17.76 -8.36
N THR A 10 -6.36 -18.44 -7.57
CA THR A 10 -6.65 -18.72 -6.15
C THR A 10 -6.69 -17.48 -5.26
N GLY A 11 -6.21 -16.33 -5.74
CA GLY A 11 -5.79 -15.24 -4.87
C GLY A 11 -4.55 -15.61 -4.05
N GLY A 12 -4.22 -14.78 -3.07
CA GLY A 12 -3.08 -15.05 -2.20
C GLY A 12 -1.92 -14.07 -2.36
N LYS A 13 -0.73 -14.51 -1.96
CA LYS A 13 0.47 -13.69 -2.03
C LYS A 13 0.99 -13.61 -3.47
N TYR A 14 1.68 -12.52 -3.76
CA TYR A 14 2.24 -12.24 -5.08
C TYR A 14 3.22 -13.33 -5.55
N ASN A 15 3.01 -13.88 -6.75
CA ASN A 15 3.69 -15.01 -7.36
C ASN A 15 3.48 -16.37 -6.65
N GLU A 16 2.60 -16.43 -5.65
CA GLU A 16 2.19 -17.68 -5.01
C GLU A 16 0.81 -18.16 -5.49
N GLU A 17 0.13 -17.32 -6.29
CA GLU A 17 -1.17 -17.64 -6.87
C GLU A 17 -1.05 -18.86 -7.80
N GLY A 18 -2.16 -19.60 -7.94
CA GLY A 18 -2.33 -20.65 -8.94
C GLY A 18 -3.51 -20.32 -9.85
N ILE A 19 -3.48 -20.79 -11.10
CA ILE A 19 -4.59 -20.61 -12.04
C ILE A 19 -5.74 -21.55 -11.66
N THR A 20 -6.96 -21.03 -11.59
CA THR A 20 -8.19 -21.79 -11.33
C THR A 20 -9.07 -21.94 -12.57
N GLU A 21 -9.04 -20.96 -13.47
CA GLU A 21 -9.69 -21.01 -14.77
C GLU A 21 -8.87 -20.22 -15.78
N ILE A 22 -8.85 -20.64 -17.03
CA ILE A 22 -8.21 -19.96 -18.15
C ILE A 22 -9.11 -19.99 -19.37
N ALA A 23 -9.21 -18.86 -20.06
CA ALA A 23 -9.88 -18.76 -21.36
C ALA A 23 -8.98 -18.05 -22.36
N ILE A 24 -8.81 -18.63 -23.55
CA ILE A 24 -8.04 -18.06 -24.65
C ILE A 24 -8.87 -18.17 -25.94
N HIS A 25 -9.04 -17.05 -26.63
CA HIS A 25 -9.66 -16.98 -27.95
C HIS A 25 -8.65 -16.50 -28.98
N LYS A 26 -8.28 -17.36 -29.94
CA LYS A 26 -7.39 -17.02 -31.05
C LYS A 26 -8.18 -16.27 -32.11
N PHE A 27 -7.77 -15.04 -32.38
CA PHE A 27 -8.47 -14.10 -33.25
C PHE A 27 -7.57 -13.69 -34.43
N ASP A 28 -8.07 -13.79 -35.65
CA ASP A 28 -7.30 -13.47 -36.85
C ASP A 28 -7.38 -11.99 -37.28
N GLY A 29 -8.22 -11.20 -36.61
CA GLY A 29 -8.55 -9.82 -36.94
C GLY A 29 -10.00 -9.65 -37.43
N HIS A 30 -10.66 -10.75 -37.79
CA HIS A 30 -12.04 -10.78 -38.27
C HIS A 30 -12.92 -11.70 -37.43
N GLN A 31 -12.47 -12.94 -37.20
CA GLN A 31 -13.21 -13.97 -36.46
C GLN A 31 -12.32 -14.74 -35.49
N VAL A 32 -12.95 -15.42 -34.55
CA VAL A 32 -12.28 -16.40 -33.68
C VAL A 32 -12.04 -17.66 -34.48
N VAL A 33 -10.79 -18.08 -34.60
CA VAL A 33 -10.37 -19.26 -35.40
C VAL A 33 -10.03 -20.44 -34.49
N ASP A 34 -9.81 -20.24 -33.23
CA ASP A 34 -9.53 -21.28 -32.24
C ASP A 34 -9.85 -20.81 -30.85
N GLN A 35 -10.15 -21.72 -29.91
CA GLN A 35 -10.39 -21.37 -28.52
C GLN A 35 -9.93 -22.48 -27.57
N PHE A 36 -9.55 -22.07 -26.38
CA PHE A 36 -9.24 -22.96 -25.27
C PHE A 36 -9.83 -22.39 -23.98
N ILE A 37 -10.68 -23.18 -23.31
CA ILE A 37 -11.33 -22.78 -22.05
C ILE A 37 -11.24 -24.00 -21.13
N SER A 38 -10.70 -23.80 -19.93
CA SER A 38 -10.55 -24.90 -18.96
C SER A 38 -10.54 -24.37 -17.53
N LEU A 39 -11.19 -25.10 -16.63
CA LEU A 39 -10.83 -25.07 -15.22
C LEU A 39 -9.43 -25.69 -15.08
N VAL A 40 -8.67 -25.24 -14.10
CA VAL A 40 -7.33 -25.75 -13.80
C VAL A 40 -7.24 -26.01 -12.31
N ASN A 41 -6.71 -27.17 -11.93
CA ASN A 41 -6.44 -27.48 -10.52
C ASN A 41 -5.10 -26.86 -10.11
N PRO A 42 -5.11 -25.82 -9.24
CA PRO A 42 -3.89 -25.13 -8.82
C PRO A 42 -3.12 -25.88 -7.73
N GLU A 43 -3.63 -27.03 -7.26
CA GLU A 43 -3.11 -27.79 -6.11
C GLU A 43 -2.98 -26.95 -4.82
N LYS A 44 -3.81 -25.93 -4.71
CA LYS A 44 -3.86 -24.97 -3.60
C LYS A 44 -5.31 -24.57 -3.33
N GLU A 45 -5.60 -24.20 -2.09
CA GLU A 45 -6.93 -23.69 -1.72
C GLU A 45 -7.19 -22.32 -2.30
N ILE A 46 -8.41 -22.11 -2.77
CA ILE A 46 -8.90 -20.80 -3.23
C ILE A 46 -9.27 -19.99 -2.00
N GLN A 47 -8.87 -18.72 -1.98
CA GLN A 47 -9.25 -17.83 -0.88
C GLN A 47 -10.77 -17.57 -0.87
N PRO A 48 -11.41 -17.51 0.31
CA PRO A 48 -12.87 -17.39 0.42
C PRO A 48 -13.47 -16.21 -0.36
N PHE A 49 -12.77 -15.07 -0.38
CA PHE A 49 -13.26 -13.90 -1.12
C PHE A 49 -13.23 -14.12 -2.64
N VAL A 50 -12.27 -14.94 -3.16
CA VAL A 50 -12.21 -15.29 -4.59
C VAL A 50 -13.30 -16.26 -4.96
N VAL A 51 -13.59 -17.24 -4.09
CA VAL A 51 -14.74 -18.13 -4.28
C VAL A 51 -16.05 -17.33 -4.38
N ASN A 52 -16.24 -16.34 -3.52
CA ASN A 52 -17.41 -15.46 -3.57
C ASN A 52 -17.46 -14.59 -4.83
N LEU A 53 -16.32 -14.20 -5.37
CA LEU A 53 -16.22 -13.36 -6.56
C LEU A 53 -16.45 -14.14 -7.86
N THR A 54 -15.81 -15.30 -8.00
CA THR A 54 -15.77 -16.08 -9.24
C THR A 54 -16.80 -17.20 -9.29
N GLY A 55 -17.29 -17.63 -8.13
CA GLY A 55 -18.14 -18.82 -7.98
C GLY A 55 -17.37 -20.15 -8.17
N ILE A 56 -16.05 -20.12 -8.40
CA ILE A 56 -15.22 -21.31 -8.54
C ILE A 56 -14.86 -21.82 -7.15
N THR A 57 -15.24 -23.06 -6.86
CA THR A 57 -15.00 -23.69 -5.55
C THR A 57 -13.88 -24.74 -5.64
N ASN A 58 -13.23 -25.03 -4.52
CA ASN A 58 -12.22 -26.09 -4.46
C ASN A 58 -12.77 -27.44 -4.94
N LYS A 59 -14.07 -27.73 -4.66
CA LYS A 59 -14.73 -28.95 -5.10
C LYS A 59 -14.78 -29.08 -6.64
N MET A 60 -15.00 -27.97 -7.35
CA MET A 60 -15.02 -27.96 -8.83
C MET A 60 -13.65 -28.27 -9.42
N LEU A 61 -12.57 -27.95 -8.71
CA LEU A 61 -11.21 -28.11 -9.21
C LEU A 61 -10.59 -29.47 -8.91
N VAL A 62 -11.21 -30.32 -8.07
CA VAL A 62 -10.66 -31.64 -7.73
C VAL A 62 -10.39 -32.51 -8.96
N THR A 63 -11.32 -32.46 -9.93
CA THR A 63 -11.23 -33.25 -11.18
C THR A 63 -10.73 -32.45 -12.37
N ALA A 64 -10.41 -31.16 -12.19
CA ALA A 64 -9.88 -30.32 -13.24
C ALA A 64 -8.40 -30.72 -13.56
N PRO A 65 -7.95 -30.56 -14.80
CA PRO A 65 -6.57 -30.82 -15.16
C PRO A 65 -5.63 -29.88 -14.41
N LYS A 66 -4.45 -30.36 -14.06
CA LYS A 66 -3.38 -29.54 -13.52
C LYS A 66 -2.75 -28.68 -14.62
N PHE A 67 -2.04 -27.62 -14.24
CA PHE A 67 -1.48 -26.69 -15.23
C PHE A 67 -0.55 -27.40 -16.25
N TYR A 68 0.29 -28.33 -15.81
CA TYR A 68 1.20 -29.04 -16.71
C TYR A 68 0.46 -29.89 -17.79
N GLU A 69 -0.76 -30.33 -17.52
CA GLU A 69 -1.57 -31.12 -18.48
C GLU A 69 -2.14 -30.23 -19.59
N VAL A 70 -2.37 -28.93 -19.31
CA VAL A 70 -2.91 -27.96 -20.29
C VAL A 70 -1.82 -27.08 -20.91
N ALA A 71 -0.62 -27.05 -20.35
CA ALA A 71 0.47 -26.16 -20.73
C ALA A 71 0.81 -26.28 -22.24
N LYS A 72 0.87 -27.48 -22.80
CA LYS A 72 1.13 -27.70 -24.23
C LYS A 72 0.09 -26.97 -25.08
N ARG A 73 -1.18 -27.13 -24.77
CA ARG A 73 -2.28 -26.51 -25.53
C ARG A 73 -2.23 -24.97 -25.45
N ILE A 74 -1.84 -24.42 -24.31
CA ILE A 74 -1.67 -22.97 -24.14
C ILE A 74 -0.52 -22.47 -25.03
N VAL A 75 0.60 -23.18 -25.11
CA VAL A 75 1.71 -22.84 -26.01
C VAL A 75 1.27 -22.85 -27.47
N GLU A 76 0.59 -23.90 -27.92
CA GLU A 76 0.13 -24.08 -29.30
C GLU A 76 -0.86 -23.00 -29.74
N ILE A 77 -1.89 -22.70 -28.92
CA ILE A 77 -2.89 -21.71 -29.29
C ILE A 77 -2.34 -20.26 -29.29
N THR A 78 -1.30 -20.01 -28.47
CA THR A 78 -0.65 -18.70 -28.38
C THR A 78 0.57 -18.55 -29.29
N GLU A 79 0.94 -19.57 -30.05
CA GLU A 79 2.06 -19.52 -30.96
C GLU A 79 1.81 -18.50 -32.08
N ASP A 80 2.83 -17.70 -32.41
CA ASP A 80 2.78 -16.62 -33.42
C ASP A 80 1.63 -15.62 -33.22
N THR A 81 1.22 -15.40 -31.97
CA THR A 81 0.19 -14.43 -31.63
C THR A 81 0.72 -13.32 -30.73
N VAL A 82 -0.04 -12.20 -30.68
CA VAL A 82 0.08 -11.18 -29.64
C VAL A 82 -0.98 -11.47 -28.59
N LEU A 83 -0.58 -11.62 -27.32
CA LEU A 83 -1.50 -11.80 -26.21
C LEU A 83 -2.23 -10.49 -25.90
N ILE A 84 -3.55 -10.56 -25.81
CA ILE A 84 -4.42 -9.45 -25.45
C ILE A 84 -5.13 -9.78 -24.15
N ALA A 85 -5.00 -8.92 -23.15
CA ALA A 85 -5.78 -9.05 -21.92
C ALA A 85 -6.18 -7.68 -21.37
N HIS A 86 -7.16 -7.66 -20.47
CA HIS A 86 -7.58 -6.44 -19.80
C HIS A 86 -6.83 -6.32 -18.45
N ASN A 87 -5.78 -5.50 -18.40
CA ASN A 87 -4.70 -5.48 -17.42
C ASN A 87 -3.68 -6.61 -17.64
N ALA A 88 -3.22 -6.73 -18.88
CA ALA A 88 -2.39 -7.82 -19.38
C ALA A 88 -1.15 -8.18 -18.51
N GLN A 89 -0.63 -7.24 -17.71
CA GLN A 89 0.47 -7.51 -16.78
C GLN A 89 0.10 -8.57 -15.73
N PHE A 90 -1.15 -8.61 -15.29
CA PHE A 90 -1.59 -9.58 -14.30
C PHE A 90 -1.62 -11.00 -14.90
N ASP A 91 -2.37 -11.19 -15.99
CA ASP A 91 -2.55 -12.49 -16.61
C ASP A 91 -1.24 -13.06 -17.15
N TYR A 92 -0.46 -12.23 -17.80
CA TYR A 92 0.82 -12.63 -18.37
C TYR A 92 1.84 -13.02 -17.29
N ARG A 93 1.88 -12.30 -16.16
CA ARG A 93 2.71 -12.65 -15.00
C ARG A 93 2.34 -14.03 -14.43
N ILE A 94 1.05 -14.27 -14.25
CA ILE A 94 0.56 -15.56 -13.73
C ILE A 94 0.94 -16.70 -14.67
N LEU A 95 0.67 -16.57 -15.97
CA LEU A 95 1.07 -17.55 -16.97
C LEU A 95 2.57 -17.85 -16.94
N ARG A 96 3.39 -16.81 -16.98
CA ARG A 96 4.85 -16.99 -16.92
C ARG A 96 5.30 -17.65 -15.63
N THR A 97 4.66 -17.36 -14.50
CA THR A 97 4.98 -18.00 -13.23
C THR A 97 4.65 -19.48 -13.26
N GLU A 98 3.51 -19.88 -13.81
CA GLU A 98 3.15 -21.30 -13.97
C GLU A 98 4.09 -22.03 -14.92
N PHE A 99 4.40 -21.45 -16.08
CA PHE A 99 5.34 -22.05 -17.03
C PHE A 99 6.75 -22.17 -16.44
N ARG A 100 7.22 -21.18 -15.67
CA ARG A 100 8.52 -21.25 -15.01
C ARG A 100 8.59 -22.36 -13.96
N ARG A 101 7.50 -22.63 -13.24
CA ARG A 101 7.40 -23.79 -12.33
C ARG A 101 7.60 -25.10 -13.05
N LEU A 102 7.29 -25.14 -14.36
CA LEU A 102 7.56 -26.28 -15.25
C LEU A 102 8.94 -26.25 -15.92
N GLY A 103 9.79 -25.25 -15.59
CA GLY A 103 11.09 -25.07 -16.23
C GLY A 103 11.03 -24.51 -17.68
N PHE A 104 9.88 -23.96 -18.10
CA PHE A 104 9.67 -23.43 -19.44
C PHE A 104 9.63 -21.90 -19.44
N ASN A 105 10.39 -21.28 -20.36
CA ASN A 105 10.36 -19.83 -20.55
C ASN A 105 9.26 -19.45 -21.54
N PHE A 106 8.11 -19.00 -21.01
CA PHE A 106 6.97 -18.59 -21.83
C PHE A 106 7.07 -17.10 -22.17
N GLU A 107 7.31 -16.80 -23.44
CA GLU A 107 7.48 -15.44 -23.95
C GLU A 107 6.53 -15.14 -25.10
N ARG A 108 5.75 -14.08 -24.98
CA ARG A 108 4.80 -13.58 -26.00
C ARG A 108 4.77 -12.05 -25.98
N LYS A 109 4.52 -11.45 -27.13
CA LYS A 109 4.18 -10.01 -27.20
C LYS A 109 2.82 -9.81 -26.56
N THR A 110 2.64 -8.69 -25.86
CA THR A 110 1.39 -8.39 -25.18
C THR A 110 0.83 -7.01 -25.56
N ILE A 111 -0.49 -6.86 -25.52
CA ILE A 111 -1.21 -5.59 -25.57
C ILE A 111 -2.18 -5.57 -24.41
N CYS A 112 -2.13 -4.48 -23.62
CA CYS A 112 -3.08 -4.22 -22.56
C CYS A 112 -4.25 -3.39 -23.08
N THR A 113 -5.46 -3.93 -23.03
CA THR A 113 -6.64 -3.18 -23.48
C THR A 113 -6.98 -1.97 -22.61
N VAL A 114 -6.52 -1.93 -21.34
CA VAL A 114 -6.62 -0.72 -20.50
C VAL A 114 -5.77 0.42 -21.09
N GLU A 115 -4.48 0.17 -21.36
CA GLU A 115 -3.56 1.16 -21.92
C GLU A 115 -4.03 1.60 -23.32
N LEU A 116 -4.54 0.67 -24.11
CA LEU A 116 -5.09 0.96 -25.45
C LEU A 116 -6.37 1.80 -25.36
N SER A 117 -7.27 1.47 -24.43
CA SER A 117 -8.49 2.24 -24.19
C SER A 117 -8.20 3.67 -23.71
N GLN A 118 -7.23 3.86 -22.85
CA GLN A 118 -6.82 5.20 -22.39
C GLN A 118 -6.36 6.10 -23.54
N LYS A 119 -5.75 5.54 -24.58
CA LYS A 119 -5.32 6.29 -25.76
C LYS A 119 -6.44 6.53 -26.77
N LEU A 120 -7.32 5.55 -26.99
CA LEU A 120 -8.35 5.58 -28.03
C LEU A 120 -9.72 6.07 -27.54
N LEU A 121 -9.93 6.09 -26.23
CA LEU A 121 -11.16 6.48 -25.55
C LEU A 121 -10.83 7.37 -24.32
N PRO A 122 -10.14 8.51 -24.51
CA PRO A 122 -9.66 9.33 -23.39
C PRO A 122 -10.79 9.89 -22.52
N GLU A 123 -12.01 10.01 -23.07
CA GLU A 123 -13.20 10.53 -22.37
C GLU A 123 -13.92 9.48 -21.49
N ALA A 124 -13.40 8.24 -21.42
CA ALA A 124 -14.07 7.21 -20.64
C ALA A 124 -13.90 7.48 -19.13
N GLU A 125 -15.01 7.49 -18.39
CA GLU A 125 -15.02 7.73 -16.93
C GLU A 125 -14.29 6.64 -16.13
N SER A 126 -14.23 5.42 -16.65
CA SER A 126 -13.58 4.29 -16.01
C SER A 126 -13.03 3.30 -17.01
N TYR A 127 -11.84 2.80 -16.74
CA TYR A 127 -11.17 1.77 -17.54
C TYR A 127 -11.23 0.37 -16.92
N SER A 128 -12.05 0.14 -15.88
CA SER A 128 -12.34 -1.22 -15.42
C SER A 128 -13.22 -1.94 -16.44
N LEU A 129 -12.94 -3.21 -16.77
CA LEU A 129 -13.61 -3.94 -17.86
C LEU A 129 -15.12 -3.81 -17.78
N GLY A 130 -15.74 -4.11 -16.65
CA GLY A 130 -17.19 -4.10 -16.51
C GLY A 130 -17.84 -2.73 -16.69
N LYS A 131 -17.22 -1.65 -16.21
CA LYS A 131 -17.75 -0.29 -16.40
C LYS A 131 -17.53 0.18 -17.82
N LEU A 132 -16.34 -0.05 -18.37
CA LEU A 132 -15.98 0.37 -19.71
C LEU A 132 -16.86 -0.30 -20.77
N VAL A 133 -17.00 -1.64 -20.73
CA VAL A 133 -17.84 -2.33 -21.73
C VAL A 133 -19.31 -1.96 -21.63
N ARG A 134 -19.82 -1.70 -20.41
CA ARG A 134 -21.19 -1.22 -20.19
C ARG A 134 -21.40 0.18 -20.79
N SER A 135 -20.48 1.12 -20.56
CA SER A 135 -20.56 2.47 -21.15
C SER A 135 -20.48 2.47 -22.66
N LEU A 136 -19.86 1.45 -23.26
CA LEU A 136 -19.76 1.27 -24.71
C LEU A 136 -20.89 0.42 -25.31
N GLY A 137 -21.89 0.01 -24.52
CA GLY A 137 -23.00 -0.82 -24.97
C GLY A 137 -22.61 -2.26 -25.35
N ILE A 138 -21.46 -2.75 -24.87
CA ILE A 138 -20.99 -4.12 -25.14
C ILE A 138 -21.63 -5.08 -24.12
N PRO A 139 -22.44 -6.05 -24.58
CA PRO A 139 -23.08 -7.01 -23.68
C PRO A 139 -22.04 -7.98 -23.10
N VAL A 140 -22.13 -8.20 -21.80
CA VAL A 140 -21.27 -9.11 -21.04
C VAL A 140 -22.13 -10.15 -20.34
N SER A 141 -21.80 -11.42 -20.51
CA SER A 141 -22.32 -12.56 -19.74
C SER A 141 -21.22 -13.11 -18.83
N ASP A 142 -21.59 -13.75 -17.76
CA ASP A 142 -20.70 -14.51 -16.88
C ASP A 142 -19.47 -13.72 -16.38
N ARG A 143 -19.74 -12.55 -15.78
CA ARG A 143 -18.69 -11.74 -15.15
C ARG A 143 -17.97 -12.53 -14.04
N HIS A 144 -16.66 -12.28 -13.94
CA HIS A 144 -15.76 -13.00 -13.03
C HIS A 144 -15.67 -14.50 -13.34
N ARG A 145 -15.81 -14.84 -14.61
CA ARG A 145 -15.46 -16.12 -15.19
C ARG A 145 -14.56 -15.86 -16.40
N ALA A 146 -13.46 -16.56 -16.47
CA ALA A 146 -12.43 -16.28 -17.46
C ALA A 146 -12.98 -16.20 -18.90
N ASN A 147 -13.91 -17.10 -19.27
CA ASN A 147 -14.53 -17.04 -20.60
C ASN A 147 -15.40 -15.78 -20.83
N GLY A 148 -16.17 -15.36 -19.84
CA GLY A 148 -17.01 -14.18 -19.93
C GLY A 148 -16.21 -12.90 -20.10
N ASP A 149 -15.15 -12.75 -19.30
CA ASP A 149 -14.27 -11.58 -19.32
C ASP A 149 -13.33 -11.57 -20.54
N ALA A 150 -12.88 -12.76 -21.03
CA ALA A 150 -12.14 -12.88 -22.30
C ALA A 150 -12.99 -12.49 -23.50
N LEU A 151 -14.28 -12.90 -23.58
CA LEU A 151 -15.21 -12.51 -24.63
C LEU A 151 -15.55 -11.01 -24.59
N ALA A 152 -15.70 -10.44 -23.39
CA ALA A 152 -15.89 -8.99 -23.24
C ALA A 152 -14.65 -8.22 -23.72
N THR A 153 -13.46 -8.71 -23.38
CA THR A 153 -12.17 -8.16 -23.83
C THR A 153 -12.00 -8.30 -25.34
N LEU A 154 -12.42 -9.39 -25.97
CA LEU A 154 -12.43 -9.57 -27.41
C LEU A 154 -13.32 -8.53 -28.11
N LYS A 155 -14.56 -8.33 -27.63
CA LYS A 155 -15.48 -7.36 -28.20
C LYS A 155 -14.95 -5.94 -28.04
N LEU A 156 -14.39 -5.61 -26.88
CA LEU A 156 -13.70 -4.33 -26.64
C LEU A 156 -12.54 -4.16 -27.63
N PHE A 157 -11.68 -5.17 -27.77
CA PHE A 157 -10.52 -5.10 -28.65
C PHE A 157 -10.93 -4.93 -30.11
N LYS A 158 -12.00 -5.59 -30.59
CA LYS A 158 -12.57 -5.37 -31.94
C LYS A 158 -12.98 -3.91 -32.14
N LEU A 159 -13.65 -3.30 -31.16
CA LEU A 159 -14.01 -1.88 -31.19
C LEU A 159 -12.77 -0.97 -31.23
N LEU A 160 -11.75 -1.26 -30.42
CA LEU A 160 -10.51 -0.49 -30.40
C LEU A 160 -9.73 -0.62 -31.72
N LEU A 161 -9.74 -1.82 -32.35
CA LEU A 161 -9.17 -2.03 -33.68
C LEU A 161 -9.86 -1.19 -34.75
N SER A 162 -11.18 -1.05 -34.71
CA SER A 162 -11.94 -0.23 -35.67
C SER A 162 -11.68 1.28 -35.52
N LYS A 163 -11.20 1.71 -34.33
CA LYS A 163 -10.84 3.12 -34.09
C LYS A 163 -9.39 3.46 -34.48
N ASP A 164 -8.49 2.48 -34.61
CA ASP A 164 -7.09 2.66 -35.00
C ASP A 164 -6.84 1.99 -36.38
N LEU A 165 -7.42 2.57 -37.42
CA LEU A 165 -7.39 2.03 -38.78
C LEU A 165 -5.96 1.77 -39.29
N ASP A 166 -5.05 2.69 -38.97
CA ASP A 166 -3.63 2.56 -39.37
C ASP A 166 -2.81 1.68 -38.46
N LYS A 167 -3.38 1.16 -37.37
CA LYS A 167 -2.74 0.36 -36.35
C LYS A 167 -1.48 0.97 -35.75
N THR A 168 -1.38 2.31 -35.76
CA THR A 168 -0.22 3.05 -35.23
C THR A 168 -0.21 3.07 -33.71
N ILE A 169 -1.38 3.27 -33.10
CA ILE A 169 -1.55 3.31 -31.63
C ILE A 169 -1.37 1.90 -31.08
N ILE A 170 -1.97 0.89 -31.71
CA ILE A 170 -1.82 -0.52 -31.33
C ILE A 170 -0.35 -0.94 -31.35
N LYS A 171 0.39 -0.61 -32.42
CA LYS A 171 1.84 -0.88 -32.50
C LYS A 171 2.61 -0.16 -31.41
N SER A 172 2.21 1.06 -31.03
CA SER A 172 2.87 1.85 -29.96
C SER A 172 2.62 1.29 -28.54
N VAL A 173 1.53 0.54 -28.35
CA VAL A 173 1.16 -0.09 -27.07
C VAL A 173 1.67 -1.53 -26.99
N MET A 174 1.96 -2.15 -28.14
CA MET A 174 2.50 -3.49 -28.19
C MET A 174 3.86 -3.55 -27.48
N LYS A 175 3.92 -4.34 -26.42
CA LYS A 175 5.16 -4.59 -25.67
C LYS A 175 5.82 -5.81 -26.26
N ALA A 176 6.99 -5.60 -26.87
CA ALA A 176 7.90 -6.71 -27.14
C ALA A 176 8.50 -7.17 -25.78
N GLU A 177 8.89 -8.42 -25.71
CA GLU A 177 9.36 -9.15 -24.52
C GLU A 177 10.39 -8.43 -23.63
N THR A 178 11.05 -7.41 -24.13
CA THR A 178 12.17 -6.73 -23.47
C THR A 178 11.78 -5.44 -22.73
N LEU A 179 10.55 -4.94 -22.87
CA LEU A 179 10.12 -3.68 -22.23
C LEU A 179 9.14 -3.94 -21.09
N GLY A 180 9.69 -4.11 -19.88
CA GLY A 180 8.93 -4.37 -18.66
C GLY A 180 9.04 -5.80 -18.15
N GLU A 181 9.83 -6.64 -18.81
CA GLU A 181 10.14 -7.99 -18.34
C GLU A 181 11.38 -8.03 -17.47
N LEU A 182 11.33 -8.87 -16.46
CA LEU A 182 12.47 -9.13 -15.62
C LEU A 182 13.51 -9.93 -16.41
N SER A 183 14.76 -9.49 -16.41
CA SER A 183 15.87 -10.34 -16.84
C SER A 183 15.95 -11.58 -15.94
N PRO A 184 16.55 -12.70 -16.40
CA PRO A 184 16.70 -13.90 -15.57
C PRO A 184 17.22 -13.60 -14.17
N ARG A 185 18.24 -12.73 -14.07
CA ARG A 185 18.79 -12.29 -12.79
C ARG A 185 17.80 -11.49 -11.94
N GLN A 186 16.97 -10.62 -12.55
CA GLN A 186 15.94 -9.90 -11.80
C GLN A 186 14.84 -10.80 -11.32
N LEU A 187 14.53 -11.86 -12.07
CA LEU A 187 13.62 -12.93 -11.67
C LEU A 187 14.15 -13.64 -10.42
N ASP A 188 15.40 -14.09 -10.46
CA ASP A 188 16.05 -14.74 -9.31
C ASP A 188 16.01 -13.83 -8.07
N ILE A 189 16.37 -12.54 -8.23
CA ILE A 189 16.28 -11.57 -7.13
C ILE A 189 14.85 -11.49 -6.58
N VAL A 190 13.84 -11.38 -7.44
CA VAL A 190 12.45 -11.24 -6.99
C VAL A 190 11.95 -12.52 -6.32
N ASP A 191 12.35 -13.69 -6.80
CA ASP A 191 11.92 -14.97 -6.24
C ASP A 191 12.44 -15.20 -4.81
N ASP A 192 13.65 -14.75 -4.51
CA ASP A 192 14.26 -14.85 -3.19
C ASP A 192 13.66 -13.86 -2.16
N LEU A 193 12.85 -12.89 -2.59
CA LEU A 193 12.30 -11.87 -1.71
C LEU A 193 11.00 -12.32 -1.02
N PRO A 194 10.82 -11.94 0.27
CA PRO A 194 9.59 -12.25 1.01
C PRO A 194 8.42 -11.36 0.61
N SER A 195 7.21 -11.91 0.69
CA SER A 195 5.94 -11.17 0.52
C SER A 195 5.47 -10.53 1.83
N GLU A 196 6.37 -9.95 2.60
CA GLU A 196 6.15 -9.46 3.95
C GLU A 196 6.51 -7.97 4.10
N VAL A 197 6.12 -7.39 5.24
CA VAL A 197 6.42 -6.00 5.59
C VAL A 197 7.90 -5.85 5.93
N GLY A 198 8.54 -4.83 5.40
CA GLY A 198 9.92 -4.52 5.74
C GLY A 198 10.54 -3.40 4.93
N VAL A 199 11.86 -3.30 5.03
CA VAL A 199 12.70 -2.39 4.26
C VAL A 199 13.56 -3.22 3.30
N PHE A 200 13.76 -2.75 2.10
CA PHE A 200 14.65 -3.36 1.12
C PHE A 200 15.66 -2.35 0.58
N TYR A 201 16.80 -2.88 0.16
CA TYR A 201 17.97 -2.12 -0.28
C TYR A 201 18.41 -2.65 -1.64
N MET A 202 18.40 -1.80 -2.66
CA MET A 202 18.95 -2.13 -3.98
C MET A 202 20.41 -1.68 -4.05
N HIS A 203 21.29 -2.59 -4.41
CA HIS A 203 22.73 -2.35 -4.48
C HIS A 203 23.24 -2.34 -5.92
N ASN A 204 24.24 -1.50 -6.19
CA ASN A 204 24.99 -1.50 -7.46
C ASN A 204 26.04 -2.62 -7.46
N LYS A 205 26.90 -2.63 -8.51
CA LYS A 205 27.99 -3.60 -8.66
C LYS A 205 29.08 -3.48 -7.57
N ASP A 206 29.19 -2.31 -6.95
CA ASP A 206 30.20 -2.00 -5.94
C ASP A 206 29.64 -2.24 -4.51
N GLY A 207 28.41 -2.74 -4.41
CA GLY A 207 27.72 -3.00 -3.13
C GLY A 207 27.10 -1.76 -2.49
N GLU A 208 27.15 -0.59 -3.13
CA GLU A 208 26.56 0.63 -2.60
C GLU A 208 25.04 0.61 -2.70
N ILE A 209 24.36 1.12 -1.68
CA ILE A 209 22.91 1.28 -1.68
C ILE A 209 22.51 2.42 -2.62
N ILE A 210 21.90 2.08 -3.75
CA ILE A 210 21.44 3.06 -4.75
C ILE A 210 19.98 3.47 -4.55
N LEU A 211 19.18 2.60 -3.91
CA LEU A 211 17.80 2.86 -3.54
C LEU A 211 17.43 2.03 -2.31
N LEU A 212 16.72 2.63 -1.37
CA LEU A 212 16.08 1.92 -0.27
C LEU A 212 14.63 2.40 -0.10
N ASN A 213 13.76 1.49 0.34
CA ASN A 213 12.36 1.85 0.55
C ASN A 213 11.68 0.86 1.50
N LYS A 214 10.66 1.32 2.23
CA LYS A 214 9.78 0.44 2.98
C LYS A 214 8.69 -0.14 2.08
N SER A 215 8.16 -1.29 2.44
CA SER A 215 6.99 -1.86 1.76
C SER A 215 6.18 -2.74 2.70
N ASN A 216 4.87 -2.81 2.46
CA ASN A 216 4.00 -3.81 3.09
C ASN A 216 4.10 -5.18 2.42
N ASN A 217 4.74 -5.25 1.25
CA ASN A 217 5.11 -6.47 0.54
C ASN A 217 6.38 -6.18 -0.27
N ILE A 218 7.52 -6.64 0.25
CA ILE A 218 8.85 -6.39 -0.33
C ILE A 218 8.92 -6.93 -1.75
N LYS A 219 8.56 -8.21 -1.96
CA LYS A 219 8.58 -8.89 -3.26
C LYS A 219 7.81 -8.11 -4.33
N LYS A 220 6.56 -7.77 -4.03
CA LYS A 220 5.71 -6.98 -4.94
C LYS A 220 6.33 -5.62 -5.27
N ARG A 221 6.90 -4.94 -4.27
CA ARG A 221 7.45 -3.59 -4.44
C ARG A 221 8.72 -3.59 -5.30
N VAL A 222 9.62 -4.53 -5.07
CA VAL A 222 10.85 -4.68 -5.86
C VAL A 222 10.50 -5.06 -7.30
N ASN A 223 9.56 -5.99 -7.50
CA ASN A 223 9.07 -6.32 -8.83
C ASN A 223 8.52 -5.09 -9.57
N GLN A 224 7.76 -4.22 -8.89
CA GLN A 224 7.30 -2.96 -9.48
C GLN A 224 8.47 -2.06 -9.93
N TYR A 225 9.56 -1.96 -9.17
CA TYR A 225 10.74 -1.22 -9.60
C TYR A 225 11.36 -1.80 -10.87
N PHE A 226 11.41 -3.11 -11.00
CA PHE A 226 11.97 -3.78 -12.18
C PHE A 226 11.05 -3.75 -13.41
N THR A 227 9.73 -3.63 -13.22
CA THR A 227 8.75 -3.61 -14.31
C THR A 227 8.29 -2.19 -14.69
N ASN A 228 8.57 -1.17 -13.85
CA ASN A 228 8.21 0.21 -14.15
C ASN A 228 8.90 0.73 -15.41
N SER A 229 8.19 1.57 -16.17
CA SER A 229 8.71 2.27 -17.35
C SER A 229 9.26 3.66 -17.00
N GLY A 230 10.05 4.22 -17.90
CA GLY A 230 10.62 5.58 -17.80
C GLY A 230 12.11 5.61 -17.50
N ASN A 231 12.73 6.75 -17.74
CA ASN A 231 14.19 6.89 -17.70
C ASN A 231 14.81 6.60 -16.30
N ARG A 232 14.13 7.03 -15.23
CA ARG A 232 14.59 6.74 -13.86
C ARG A 232 14.48 5.26 -13.55
N ALA A 233 13.37 4.61 -13.93
CA ALA A 233 13.17 3.18 -13.73
C ALA A 233 14.24 2.36 -14.46
N ARG A 234 14.50 2.68 -15.73
CA ARG A 234 15.54 2.01 -16.53
C ARG A 234 16.94 2.12 -15.91
N ARG A 235 17.29 3.30 -15.34
CA ARG A 235 18.59 3.48 -14.64
C ARG A 235 18.67 2.59 -13.40
N ILE A 236 17.61 2.57 -12.56
CA ILE A 236 17.54 1.70 -11.37
C ILE A 236 17.70 0.24 -11.79
N GLN A 237 16.93 -0.21 -12.79
CA GLN A 237 16.99 -1.59 -13.31
C GLN A 237 18.38 -1.97 -13.81
N LYS A 238 19.05 -1.08 -14.56
CA LYS A 238 20.39 -1.31 -15.10
C LYS A 238 21.48 -1.35 -14.03
N GLU A 239 21.38 -0.48 -13.03
CA GLU A 239 22.40 -0.34 -11.98
C GLU A 239 22.23 -1.37 -10.86
N THR A 240 21.00 -1.86 -10.58
CA THR A 240 20.77 -2.84 -9.52
C THR A 240 21.45 -4.17 -9.83
N ARG A 241 22.27 -4.65 -8.89
CA ARG A 241 22.96 -5.96 -8.96
C ARG A 241 22.42 -6.97 -7.97
N SER A 242 22.06 -6.52 -6.79
CA SER A 242 21.46 -7.35 -5.75
C SER A 242 20.44 -6.54 -4.95
N VAL A 243 19.58 -7.25 -4.23
CA VAL A 243 18.60 -6.66 -3.31
C VAL A 243 18.72 -7.40 -2.00
N THR A 244 18.96 -6.66 -0.93
CA THR A 244 18.85 -7.17 0.44
C THR A 244 17.60 -6.61 1.10
N PHE A 245 17.17 -7.24 2.18
CA PHE A 245 15.96 -6.82 2.88
C PHE A 245 16.03 -7.10 4.37
N GLU A 246 15.20 -6.40 5.11
CA GLU A 246 14.95 -6.66 6.51
C GLU A 246 13.44 -6.69 6.79
N LYS A 247 12.95 -7.81 7.32
CA LYS A 247 11.57 -7.93 7.78
C LYS A 247 11.39 -7.09 9.05
N THR A 248 10.26 -6.42 9.18
CA THR A 248 10.00 -5.51 10.31
C THR A 248 8.75 -5.88 11.11
N GLY A 249 7.96 -6.83 10.63
CA GLY A 249 6.70 -7.24 11.26
C GLY A 249 5.58 -6.22 11.15
N THR A 250 5.86 -4.94 11.36
CA THR A 250 4.88 -3.86 11.28
C THR A 250 5.34 -2.72 10.36
N GLU A 251 4.35 -1.98 9.85
CA GLU A 251 4.61 -0.79 9.02
C GLU A 251 5.29 0.33 9.82
N LEU A 252 5.01 0.44 11.12
CA LEU A 252 5.64 1.46 11.98
C LEU A 252 7.15 1.26 12.06
N ILE A 253 7.59 0.04 12.33
CA ILE A 253 9.02 -0.28 12.36
C ILE A 253 9.67 -0.03 11.00
N ALA A 254 9.00 -0.42 9.90
CA ALA A 254 9.49 -0.17 8.54
C ALA A 254 9.67 1.32 8.25
N LEU A 255 8.71 2.17 8.66
CA LEU A 255 8.78 3.63 8.51
C LEU A 255 9.92 4.26 9.32
N LEU A 256 10.12 3.83 10.57
CA LEU A 256 11.19 4.34 11.41
C LEU A 256 12.56 3.96 10.87
N LYS A 257 12.75 2.71 10.44
CA LYS A 257 13.97 2.25 9.79
C LYS A 257 14.24 2.98 8.48
N GLU A 258 13.26 3.08 7.60
CA GLU A 258 13.41 3.83 6.34
C GLU A 258 13.83 5.27 6.60
N ASN A 259 13.21 5.96 7.56
CA ASN A 259 13.52 7.34 7.90
C ASN A 259 14.97 7.54 8.36
N GLU A 260 15.47 6.65 9.20
CA GLU A 260 16.86 6.69 9.69
C GLU A 260 17.86 6.29 8.60
N GLU A 261 17.59 5.19 7.92
CA GLU A 261 18.47 4.63 6.88
C GLU A 261 18.61 5.57 5.68
N LEU A 262 17.54 6.30 5.31
CA LEU A 262 17.61 7.34 4.28
C LEU A 262 18.52 8.51 4.68
N ALA A 263 18.46 8.91 5.95
CA ALA A 263 19.33 9.96 6.47
C ALA A 263 20.81 9.54 6.50
N ARG A 264 21.06 8.27 6.84
CA ARG A 264 22.38 7.67 6.96
C ARG A 264 23.02 7.39 5.60
N ASN A 265 22.32 6.66 4.72
CA ASN A 265 22.87 6.15 3.46
C ASN A 265 22.75 7.11 2.29
N LYS A 266 21.79 8.03 2.29
CA LYS A 266 21.52 9.02 1.22
C LYS A 266 21.58 8.42 -0.19
N PRO A 267 20.76 7.39 -0.48
CA PRO A 267 20.89 6.64 -1.74
C PRO A 267 20.63 7.52 -2.96
N LYS A 268 21.36 7.26 -4.05
CA LYS A 268 21.33 8.01 -5.31
C LYS A 268 19.92 8.22 -5.89
N TYR A 269 19.06 7.20 -5.78
CA TYR A 269 17.72 7.21 -6.36
C TYR A 269 16.61 7.55 -5.38
N ASN A 270 16.92 7.80 -4.11
CA ASN A 270 15.95 8.38 -3.20
C ASN A 270 16.04 9.91 -3.25
N PRO A 271 14.90 10.62 -3.36
CA PRO A 271 14.93 12.08 -3.24
C PRO A 271 15.47 12.45 -1.86
N PHE A 272 16.50 13.25 -1.81
CA PHE A 272 17.03 13.77 -0.55
C PHE A 272 16.05 14.83 -0.01
N ASN A 273 15.00 14.39 0.67
CA ASN A 273 14.04 15.28 1.30
C ASN A 273 14.63 15.83 2.61
N LYS A 274 15.28 17.00 2.54
CA LYS A 274 15.57 17.84 3.73
C LYS A 274 14.28 18.37 4.37
N LYS A 275 13.12 18.20 3.73
CA LYS A 275 11.85 18.71 4.21
C LYS A 275 11.32 17.86 5.35
N LYS A 276 10.87 18.51 6.42
CA LYS A 276 10.08 17.88 7.47
C LYS A 276 8.82 17.26 6.83
N LEU A 277 8.44 16.06 7.26
CA LEU A 277 7.21 15.38 6.81
C LEU A 277 5.94 16.11 7.28
N PHE A 278 6.11 17.11 8.11
CA PHE A 278 5.04 17.86 8.73
C PHE A 278 5.32 19.37 8.69
N THR A 279 4.27 20.15 8.50
CA THR A 279 4.35 21.62 8.41
C THR A 279 3.42 22.30 9.38
N PHE A 280 2.46 21.57 9.97
CA PHE A 280 1.48 22.09 10.94
C PHE A 280 1.54 21.30 12.24
N GLY A 281 1.20 21.96 13.33
CA GLY A 281 1.06 21.39 14.67
C GLY A 281 -0.23 21.83 15.33
N ILE A 282 -0.70 21.04 16.29
CA ILE A 282 -1.72 21.45 17.25
C ILE A 282 -1.01 21.96 18.49
N TYR A 283 -1.39 23.14 18.91
CA TYR A 283 -0.82 23.84 20.09
C TYR A 283 -1.91 24.10 21.11
N ALA A 284 -1.53 24.03 22.39
CA ALA A 284 -2.35 24.47 23.52
C ALA A 284 -1.79 25.78 24.06
N SER A 285 -2.67 26.73 24.32
CA SER A 285 -2.34 28.00 24.97
C SER A 285 -3.47 28.45 25.88
N LEU A 286 -3.15 29.15 26.98
CA LEU A 286 -4.14 29.77 27.85
C LEU A 286 -4.69 31.03 27.18
N ASN A 287 -5.98 31.24 27.26
CA ASN A 287 -6.60 32.54 26.95
C ASN A 287 -6.66 33.42 28.18
N ASP A 288 -7.08 34.68 28.02
CA ASP A 288 -7.18 35.68 29.10
C ASP A 288 -8.14 35.29 30.25
N GLN A 289 -9.04 34.34 29.99
CA GLN A 289 -10.01 33.83 30.96
C GLN A 289 -9.53 32.53 31.66
N GLY A 290 -8.30 32.13 31.42
CA GLY A 290 -7.69 30.94 32.02
C GLY A 290 -8.10 29.60 31.40
N TYR A 291 -8.82 29.56 30.27
CA TYR A 291 -9.13 28.34 29.54
C TYR A 291 -8.00 28.00 28.58
N LEU A 292 -7.63 26.71 28.52
CA LEU A 292 -6.77 26.18 27.46
C LEU A 292 -7.55 26.16 26.14
N GLN A 293 -6.95 26.71 25.10
CA GLN A 293 -7.49 26.69 23.74
C GLN A 293 -6.55 25.91 22.82
N LEU A 294 -7.12 25.18 21.85
CA LEU A 294 -6.39 24.41 20.85
C LEU A 294 -6.41 25.15 19.51
N LYS A 295 -5.24 25.28 18.88
CA LYS A 295 -5.09 25.88 17.55
C LYS A 295 -4.22 25.04 16.65
N ALA A 296 -4.61 24.99 15.37
CA ALA A 296 -3.79 24.44 14.30
C ALA A 296 -2.94 25.57 13.69
N GLU A 297 -1.63 25.48 13.82
CA GLU A 297 -0.72 26.52 13.34
C GLU A 297 0.45 25.91 12.55
N LYS A 298 1.06 26.72 11.67
CA LYS A 298 2.35 26.32 11.06
C LYS A 298 3.38 26.17 12.18
N ILE A 299 4.24 25.16 12.00
CA ILE A 299 5.33 24.91 12.94
C ILE A 299 6.34 26.05 12.86
N ASN A 300 6.31 26.88 13.88
CA ASN A 300 7.24 27.97 14.12
C ASN A 300 7.96 27.67 15.45
N ASN A 301 8.98 28.45 15.78
CA ASN A 301 9.59 28.42 17.12
C ASN A 301 8.69 29.15 18.12
N THR A 302 7.45 28.73 18.28
CA THR A 302 6.48 29.28 19.20
C THR A 302 6.69 28.75 20.62
N ILE A 303 6.37 29.58 21.62
CA ILE A 303 6.48 29.28 23.06
C ILE A 303 5.36 28.30 23.51
N HIS A 304 4.38 28.02 22.63
CA HIS A 304 3.22 27.19 22.97
C HIS A 304 3.54 25.71 22.98
N GLN A 305 2.93 25.00 23.92
CA GLN A 305 3.08 23.53 24.00
C GLN A 305 2.49 22.85 22.78
N ARG A 306 3.36 22.24 21.96
CA ARG A 306 2.95 21.47 20.81
C ARG A 306 2.49 20.07 21.25
N ILE A 307 1.26 19.72 20.88
CA ILE A 307 0.66 18.42 21.21
C ILE A 307 1.03 17.36 20.18
N THR A 308 0.83 17.66 18.90
CA THR A 308 1.07 16.69 17.81
C THR A 308 1.22 17.41 16.45
N THR A 309 1.62 16.70 15.40
CA THR A 309 2.03 17.26 14.12
C THR A 309 1.25 16.70 12.92
N PHE A 310 1.14 17.50 11.83
CA PHE A 310 0.39 17.16 10.62
C PHE A 310 1.12 17.65 9.36
N ASN A 311 0.89 16.95 8.25
CA ASN A 311 1.45 17.30 6.94
C ASN A 311 0.70 18.44 6.23
N SER A 312 -0.55 18.74 6.62
CA SER A 312 -1.37 19.81 6.05
C SER A 312 -2.28 20.45 7.09
N LEU A 313 -2.72 21.70 6.82
CA LEU A 313 -3.66 22.41 7.67
C LEU A 313 -5.00 21.66 7.75
N VAL A 314 -5.52 21.20 6.62
CA VAL A 314 -6.79 20.46 6.55
C VAL A 314 -6.76 19.22 7.45
N ALA A 315 -5.64 18.47 7.46
CA ALA A 315 -5.51 17.31 8.33
C ALA A 315 -5.48 17.69 9.82
N ALA A 316 -4.87 18.83 10.17
CA ALA A 316 -4.85 19.37 11.53
C ALA A 316 -6.23 19.84 11.98
N GLU A 317 -6.96 20.55 11.12
CA GLU A 317 -8.32 21.04 11.41
C GLU A 317 -9.31 19.87 11.55
N ASN A 318 -9.25 18.86 10.67
CA ASN A 318 -10.08 17.67 10.80
C ASN A 318 -9.83 16.93 12.12
N PHE A 319 -8.58 16.84 12.55
CA PHE A 319 -8.24 16.28 13.86
C PHE A 319 -8.82 17.15 15.00
N LEU A 320 -8.69 18.48 14.94
CA LEU A 320 -9.29 19.38 15.94
C LEU A 320 -10.82 19.22 16.00
N HIS A 321 -11.49 19.01 14.87
CA HIS A 321 -12.92 18.72 14.85
C HIS A 321 -13.23 17.44 15.64
N ALA A 322 -12.54 16.35 15.32
CA ALA A 322 -12.77 15.08 15.97
C ALA A 322 -12.53 15.12 17.50
N VAL A 323 -11.40 15.70 17.93
CA VAL A 323 -11.09 15.76 19.38
C VAL A 323 -11.98 16.74 20.15
N ARG A 324 -12.51 17.78 19.53
CA ARG A 324 -13.49 18.66 20.17
C ARG A 324 -14.82 17.96 20.45
N ASP A 325 -15.23 17.06 19.57
CA ASP A 325 -16.42 16.25 19.80
C ASP A 325 -16.14 15.18 20.85
N GLU A 326 -15.02 14.50 20.77
CA GLU A 326 -14.60 13.46 21.70
C GLU A 326 -14.46 13.97 23.15
N PHE A 327 -13.84 15.13 23.32
CA PHE A 327 -13.58 15.74 24.65
C PHE A 327 -14.58 16.83 25.03
N GLN A 328 -15.68 16.97 24.31
CA GLN A 328 -16.76 17.95 24.55
C GLN A 328 -16.24 19.40 24.71
N LEU A 329 -15.30 19.81 23.85
CA LEU A 329 -14.66 21.10 23.93
C LEU A 329 -15.51 22.23 23.31
N CYS A 330 -15.43 23.41 23.90
CA CYS A 330 -16.20 24.59 23.49
C CYS A 330 -15.68 25.20 22.18
N ASN A 331 -16.55 25.35 21.17
CA ASN A 331 -16.20 25.99 19.90
C ASN A 331 -15.79 27.45 20.03
N LYS A 332 -16.40 28.21 20.97
CA LYS A 332 -16.08 29.63 21.16
C LYS A 332 -14.75 29.84 21.87
N VAL A 333 -14.42 29.01 22.88
CA VAL A 333 -13.10 29.02 23.54
C VAL A 333 -12.00 28.73 22.54
N ASN A 334 -12.26 27.84 21.58
CA ASN A 334 -11.28 27.43 20.53
C ASN A 334 -11.33 28.32 19.26
N GLY A 335 -12.00 29.46 19.31
CA GLY A 335 -11.98 30.52 18.28
C GLY A 335 -12.75 30.15 16.99
N ILE A 336 -13.63 29.15 17.01
CA ILE A 336 -14.41 28.71 15.85
C ILE A 336 -15.75 29.41 15.75
N SER A 337 -16.40 29.60 16.88
CA SER A 337 -17.66 30.36 16.96
C SER A 337 -17.40 31.79 17.36
N GLN A 338 -17.92 32.73 16.58
CA GLN A 338 -17.92 34.17 16.88
C GLN A 338 -19.27 34.62 17.45
N ALA A 339 -20.12 33.71 17.90
CA ALA A 339 -21.42 34.05 18.50
C ALA A 339 -21.26 35.01 19.66
N LYS A 340 -22.14 36.01 19.73
CA LYS A 340 -22.10 37.04 20.82
C LYS A 340 -22.43 36.44 22.18
N THR A 341 -23.34 35.45 22.22
CA THR A 341 -23.78 34.77 23.43
C THR A 341 -23.05 33.44 23.63
N ASN A 342 -23.76 32.32 23.66
CA ASN A 342 -23.25 30.95 23.74
C ASN A 342 -22.93 30.39 22.37
N CYS A 343 -22.16 29.30 22.30
CA CYS A 343 -21.93 28.56 21.07
C CYS A 343 -23.04 27.51 20.83
N SER A 344 -23.30 27.16 19.57
CA SER A 344 -24.33 26.17 19.19
C SER A 344 -24.20 24.85 19.94
N LYS A 345 -22.98 24.37 20.18
CA LYS A 345 -22.72 23.14 20.94
C LYS A 345 -23.28 23.18 22.38
N TYR A 346 -23.40 24.35 22.97
CA TYR A 346 -24.04 24.50 24.28
C TYR A 346 -25.55 24.29 24.15
N ASP A 347 -26.16 24.88 23.11
CA ASP A 347 -27.60 24.73 22.86
C ASP A 347 -27.98 23.28 22.56
N ASP A 348 -27.09 22.52 21.84
CA ASP A 348 -27.24 21.14 21.52
C ASP A 348 -26.88 20.19 22.71
N GLY A 349 -26.52 20.72 23.88
CA GLY A 349 -26.12 19.94 25.06
C GLY A 349 -24.80 19.18 24.93
N THR A 350 -24.00 19.47 23.91
CA THR A 350 -22.69 18.81 23.65
C THR A 350 -21.49 19.57 24.19
N CYS A 351 -21.70 20.73 24.83
CA CYS A 351 -20.70 21.57 25.51
C CYS A 351 -21.22 21.96 26.92
N LEU A 352 -20.34 21.94 27.90
CA LEU A 352 -20.66 22.23 29.30
C LEU A 352 -20.74 23.72 29.62
N GLY A 353 -20.61 24.62 28.63
CA GLY A 353 -20.85 26.07 28.78
C GLY A 353 -19.62 26.86 29.22
N ALA A 354 -18.42 26.46 28.88
CA ALA A 354 -17.19 27.24 29.19
C ALA A 354 -17.25 28.68 28.65
N CYS A 355 -17.85 28.94 27.50
CA CYS A 355 -17.94 30.26 26.89
C CYS A 355 -18.93 31.22 27.58
N ILE A 356 -19.74 30.74 28.51
CA ILE A 356 -20.69 31.50 29.33
C ILE A 356 -20.41 31.32 30.82
N ALA A 357 -19.19 30.90 31.16
CA ALA A 357 -18.70 30.71 32.53
C ALA A 357 -19.53 29.74 33.41
N LYS A 358 -20.36 28.87 32.79
CA LYS A 358 -21.05 27.78 33.52
C LYS A 358 -20.10 26.64 33.87
N GLU A 359 -19.15 26.37 33.04
CA GLU A 359 -18.04 25.47 33.33
C GLU A 359 -16.80 26.27 33.72
N ASN A 360 -16.19 25.96 34.86
CA ASN A 360 -14.99 26.64 35.31
C ASN A 360 -13.73 26.22 34.53
N PRO A 361 -12.68 27.07 34.45
CA PRO A 361 -11.45 26.75 33.72
C PRO A 361 -10.77 25.48 34.20
N ALA A 362 -10.77 25.17 35.50
CA ALA A 362 -10.11 23.97 36.01
C ALA A 362 -10.73 22.70 35.45
N SER A 363 -12.05 22.53 35.47
CA SER A 363 -12.76 21.41 34.92
C SER A 363 -12.56 21.28 33.41
N TYR A 364 -12.65 22.38 32.67
CA TYR A 364 -12.42 22.41 31.24
C TYR A 364 -10.99 22.00 30.87
N ASN A 365 -9.99 22.54 31.56
CA ASN A 365 -8.59 22.31 31.32
C ASN A 365 -8.18 20.87 31.63
N THR A 366 -8.85 20.18 32.57
CA THR A 366 -8.63 18.75 32.83
C THR A 366 -8.85 17.93 31.58
N ARG A 367 -9.91 18.16 30.80
CA ARG A 367 -10.17 17.44 29.53
C ARG A 367 -9.13 17.74 28.45
N ILE A 368 -8.63 18.97 28.40
CA ILE A 368 -7.51 19.31 27.49
C ILE A 368 -6.21 18.60 27.94
N THR A 369 -5.98 18.49 29.27
CA THR A 369 -4.82 17.74 29.79
C THR A 369 -4.92 16.26 29.45
N GLU A 370 -6.08 15.65 29.57
CA GLU A 370 -6.33 14.25 29.13
C GLU A 370 -6.09 14.08 27.62
N LEU A 371 -6.53 15.05 26.80
CA LEU A 371 -6.24 15.06 25.36
C LEU A 371 -4.73 15.15 25.09
N ILE A 372 -4.02 16.03 25.79
CA ILE A 372 -2.55 16.13 25.69
C ILE A 372 -1.89 14.82 26.08
N GLN A 373 -2.30 14.22 27.20
CA GLN A 373 -1.80 12.92 27.63
C GLN A 373 -2.07 11.83 26.61
N LYS A 374 -3.22 11.83 25.93
CA LYS A 374 -3.57 10.87 24.92
C LYS A 374 -2.72 10.99 23.64
N TYR A 375 -2.51 12.19 23.14
CA TYR A 375 -1.98 12.43 21.80
C TYR A 375 -0.56 12.99 21.73
N SER A 376 0.01 13.52 22.83
CA SER A 376 1.39 14.01 22.88
C SER A 376 2.36 12.91 23.29
N LEU A 377 3.55 12.92 22.71
CA LEU A 377 4.69 12.11 23.16
C LEU A 377 5.62 12.89 24.10
N VAL A 378 5.41 14.19 24.26
CA VAL A 378 6.26 15.05 25.11
C VAL A 378 6.26 14.52 26.55
N GLU A 379 7.45 14.42 27.15
CA GLU A 379 7.68 13.93 28.51
C GLU A 379 7.20 12.50 28.82
N LYS A 380 6.82 11.73 27.77
CA LYS A 380 6.41 10.35 27.98
C LYS A 380 7.60 9.40 28.09
N ASN A 381 7.48 8.50 29.07
CA ASN A 381 8.33 7.33 29.25
C ASN A 381 7.50 6.08 28.93
N ILE A 382 7.57 5.58 27.67
CA ILE A 382 6.72 4.51 27.20
C ILE A 382 7.48 3.52 26.31
N ALA A 383 7.04 2.27 26.36
CA ALA A 383 7.38 1.25 25.37
C ALA A 383 6.12 0.91 24.54
N ILE A 384 6.22 1.07 23.21
CA ILE A 384 5.19 0.66 22.28
C ILE A 384 5.50 -0.75 21.80
N VAL A 385 4.59 -1.69 22.08
CA VAL A 385 4.75 -3.11 21.75
C VAL A 385 3.77 -3.49 20.66
N ASP A 386 4.26 -4.14 19.61
CA ASP A 386 3.45 -4.61 18.49
C ASP A 386 4.01 -5.94 17.95
N LYS A 387 3.46 -6.45 16.84
CA LYS A 387 3.91 -7.68 16.18
C LYS A 387 5.39 -7.61 15.82
N GLY A 388 6.09 -8.72 16.04
CA GLY A 388 7.45 -8.93 15.54
C GLY A 388 7.50 -9.46 14.11
N ARG A 389 8.68 -9.89 13.69
CA ARG A 389 9.01 -10.36 12.33
C ARG A 389 8.49 -11.77 12.06
N VAL A 390 8.38 -12.56 13.13
CA VAL A 390 7.92 -13.95 13.09
C VAL A 390 6.83 -14.19 14.14
N LEU A 391 6.14 -15.31 14.01
CA LEU A 391 5.11 -15.70 14.98
C LEU A 391 5.71 -15.85 16.38
N GLY A 392 5.08 -15.22 17.38
CA GLY A 392 5.54 -15.23 18.76
C GLY A 392 6.45 -14.06 19.12
N GLU A 393 7.19 -13.49 18.19
CA GLU A 393 8.04 -12.33 18.41
C GLU A 393 7.22 -11.03 18.56
N LYS A 394 7.70 -10.10 19.35
CA LYS A 394 7.18 -8.74 19.51
C LYS A 394 8.22 -7.72 19.07
N SER A 395 7.77 -6.64 18.45
CA SER A 395 8.56 -5.44 18.26
C SER A 395 8.32 -4.46 19.39
N VAL A 396 9.37 -3.75 19.79
CA VAL A 396 9.33 -2.77 20.87
C VAL A 396 9.96 -1.47 20.39
N ILE A 397 9.28 -0.35 20.64
CA ILE A 397 9.82 0.99 20.40
C ILE A 397 9.92 1.68 21.74
N LEU A 398 11.10 2.18 22.10
CA LEU A 398 11.37 2.86 23.36
C LEU A 398 11.37 4.37 23.18
N ILE A 399 10.57 5.05 24.01
CA ILE A 399 10.52 6.50 24.12
C ILE A 399 10.81 6.87 25.59
N LYS A 400 11.82 7.70 25.82
CA LYS A 400 12.16 8.27 27.15
C LYS A 400 12.20 9.78 27.05
N ASP A 401 11.56 10.46 28.01
CA ASP A 401 11.43 11.93 28.06
C ASP A 401 10.88 12.51 26.75
N GLY A 402 9.93 11.80 26.13
CA GLY A 402 9.38 12.15 24.83
C GLY A 402 10.32 11.95 23.63
N VAL A 403 11.52 11.41 23.86
CA VAL A 403 12.53 11.19 22.83
C VAL A 403 12.61 9.70 22.44
N PHE A 404 12.51 9.44 21.16
CA PHE A 404 12.74 8.11 20.60
C PHE A 404 14.18 7.64 20.88
N LYS A 405 14.35 6.49 21.50
CA LYS A 405 15.66 5.91 21.83
C LYS A 405 16.09 4.77 20.90
N GLY A 406 15.14 4.11 20.26
CA GLY A 406 15.41 3.00 19.37
C GLY A 406 14.29 1.99 19.33
N LEU A 407 14.55 0.88 18.67
CA LEU A 407 13.62 -0.24 18.55
C LEU A 407 14.33 -1.57 18.76
N GLY A 408 13.57 -2.57 19.14
CA GLY A 408 14.08 -3.93 19.36
C GLY A 408 13.03 -4.98 19.09
N PHE A 409 13.45 -6.24 19.19
CA PHE A 409 12.57 -7.39 19.09
C PHE A 409 12.79 -8.32 20.27
N CYS A 410 11.73 -8.94 20.74
CA CYS A 410 11.79 -9.91 21.81
C CYS A 410 10.77 -11.04 21.60
N ASP A 411 11.06 -12.19 22.13
CA ASP A 411 10.15 -13.32 22.19
C ASP A 411 9.13 -13.14 23.30
N LEU A 412 7.99 -13.83 23.22
CA LEU A 412 6.91 -13.76 24.21
C LEU A 412 7.34 -14.14 25.63
N ASN A 413 8.42 -14.90 25.76
CA ASN A 413 8.94 -15.40 27.05
C ASN A 413 9.72 -14.34 27.83
N TYR A 414 10.09 -13.21 27.22
CA TYR A 414 10.78 -12.12 27.93
C TYR A 414 9.78 -11.26 28.70
N GLN A 415 10.10 -10.98 29.94
CA GLN A 415 9.31 -10.09 30.80
C GLN A 415 9.54 -8.63 30.35
N ILE A 416 8.70 -8.13 29.47
CA ILE A 416 8.76 -6.75 28.93
C ILE A 416 8.55 -5.69 30.03
N ASN A 417 8.13 -6.10 31.23
CA ASN A 417 7.86 -5.20 32.38
C ASN A 417 9.11 -4.77 33.15
N ASN A 418 10.29 -5.32 32.80
CA ASN A 418 11.54 -4.94 33.45
C ASN A 418 12.32 -3.98 32.56
N LEU A 419 12.50 -2.73 33.00
CA LEU A 419 13.13 -1.68 32.24
C LEU A 419 14.58 -2.02 31.80
N PRO A 420 15.50 -2.53 32.68
CA PRO A 420 16.82 -2.95 32.24
C PRO A 420 16.83 -4.03 31.18
N ILE A 421 15.92 -5.00 31.23
CA ILE A 421 15.77 -6.02 30.18
C ILE A 421 15.26 -5.40 28.90
N LEU A 422 14.25 -4.54 29.01
CA LEU A 422 13.70 -3.84 27.85
C LEU A 422 14.77 -3.00 27.15
N GLU A 423 15.59 -2.27 27.90
CA GLU A 423 16.69 -1.47 27.35
C GLU A 423 17.76 -2.32 26.66
N SER A 424 18.06 -3.50 27.20
CA SER A 424 19.07 -4.39 26.63
C SER A 424 18.71 -4.95 25.27
N ILE A 425 17.43 -5.05 24.94
CA ILE A 425 16.96 -5.52 23.61
C ILE A 425 16.80 -4.39 22.59
N ILE A 426 16.89 -3.12 23.03
CA ILE A 426 16.75 -1.97 22.13
C ILE A 426 18.05 -1.74 21.38
N THR A 427 17.99 -1.78 20.06
CA THR A 427 19.05 -1.23 19.21
C THR A 427 18.92 0.28 19.21
N PRO A 428 19.92 1.02 19.72
CA PRO A 428 19.87 2.47 19.73
C PRO A 428 19.76 3.04 18.31
N MET A 429 18.87 3.98 18.14
CA MET A 429 18.67 4.69 16.85
C MET A 429 18.65 6.19 17.11
N THR A 430 19.24 6.93 16.18
CA THR A 430 19.24 8.39 16.22
C THR A 430 17.98 8.91 15.58
N GLY A 431 16.98 9.26 16.37
CA GLY A 431 15.79 9.91 15.86
C GLY A 431 16.09 11.25 15.17
N ASN A 432 15.26 11.65 14.25
CA ASN A 432 15.30 12.96 13.63
C ASN A 432 13.95 13.69 13.80
N ALA A 433 13.83 14.90 13.24
CA ALA A 433 12.62 15.70 13.36
C ALA A 433 11.34 14.99 12.88
N ASN A 434 11.45 13.97 12.01
CA ASN A 434 10.31 13.24 11.49
C ASN A 434 9.90 12.05 12.36
N THR A 435 10.77 11.58 13.25
CA THR A 435 10.55 10.32 14.00
C THR A 435 9.29 10.38 14.87
N ASN A 436 9.15 11.42 15.71
CA ASN A 436 7.96 11.58 16.54
C ASN A 436 6.70 11.77 15.68
N HIS A 437 6.79 12.51 14.58
CA HIS A 437 5.68 12.66 13.65
C HIS A 437 5.20 11.31 13.07
N ILE A 438 6.13 10.43 12.72
CA ILE A 438 5.81 9.07 12.22
C ILE A 438 5.07 8.28 13.30
N ILE A 439 5.59 8.27 14.54
CA ILE A 439 5.00 7.54 15.67
C ILE A 439 3.61 8.10 15.99
N GLU A 440 3.48 9.40 16.20
CA GLU A 440 2.22 10.09 16.50
C GLU A 440 1.17 9.82 15.41
N THR A 441 1.57 9.93 14.13
CA THR A 441 0.67 9.71 12.99
C THR A 441 0.20 8.26 12.91
N TYR A 442 1.08 7.32 13.22
CA TYR A 442 0.72 5.90 13.24
C TYR A 442 -0.27 5.59 14.36
N LEU A 443 0.03 6.03 15.60
CA LEU A 443 -0.81 5.81 16.77
C LEU A 443 -2.21 6.44 16.64
N ARG A 444 -2.35 7.56 15.94
CA ARG A 444 -3.67 8.16 15.65
C ARG A 444 -4.52 7.32 14.70
N LYS A 445 -3.88 6.58 13.78
CA LYS A 445 -4.58 5.87 12.70
C LYS A 445 -4.75 4.37 12.95
N ARG A 446 -3.89 3.78 13.76
CA ARG A 446 -3.81 2.33 13.97
C ARG A 446 -3.66 2.00 15.43
N LYS A 447 -4.26 0.87 15.82
CA LYS A 447 -4.05 0.29 17.15
C LYS A 447 -2.77 -0.55 17.14
N VAL A 448 -1.95 -0.36 18.17
CA VAL A 448 -0.81 -1.24 18.51
C VAL A 448 -1.28 -2.26 19.55
N GLN A 449 -0.53 -3.34 19.74
CA GLN A 449 -0.94 -4.39 20.69
C GLN A 449 -0.96 -3.88 22.13
N LYS A 450 0.06 -3.12 22.55
CA LYS A 450 0.16 -2.60 23.91
C LYS A 450 1.05 -1.35 23.94
N ILE A 451 0.71 -0.41 24.81
CA ILE A 451 1.60 0.68 25.25
C ILE A 451 1.83 0.48 26.73
N ILE A 452 3.10 0.43 27.14
CA ILE A 452 3.52 0.22 28.52
C ILE A 452 4.12 1.52 29.02
N GLU A 453 3.59 2.07 30.10
CA GLU A 453 4.22 3.19 30.80
C GLU A 453 5.41 2.68 31.62
N ILE A 454 6.54 3.33 31.44
CA ILE A 454 7.77 3.02 32.14
C ILE A 454 7.81 3.93 33.36
N LYS A 455 7.67 3.36 34.54
CA LYS A 455 7.90 4.07 35.80
C LYS A 455 9.39 3.98 36.12
N GLU A 456 9.99 5.10 36.45
CA GLU A 456 11.35 5.13 37.00
C GLU A 456 11.48 4.39 38.30
#